data_677f267f4d9abf589de999c6c2c2ab9b
#
_entry.id   677f267f4d9abf589de999c6c2c2ab9b
#
_cell.length_a   1.000
_cell.length_b   1.000
_cell.length_c   1.000
_cell.angle_alpha   90.00
_cell.angle_beta   90.00
_cell.angle_gamma   90.00
#
_symmetry.space_group_name_H-M   'P 1'
#
loop_
_entity.id
_entity.type
_entity.pdbx_description
1 polymer ?
#
loop_
_entity_poly.entity_id
_entity_poly.type
_entity_poly.pdbx_seq_one_letter_code
_entity_poly.pdbx_strand_id
1 'polypeptide(L)'
;MTAVRCEGLVHVYGTPGNEVAALRGIDLTIEPGEMVALLGPSGAGKTTLLWHLAGLLKPTAGTVEVGGRKLSGLGAGALGRFRLREVGLLLQNPARNLLPTQTALGNLMFAQAPTRRTRRMKRKRALALLDRVGLADAARRPAGMLSGGEQQRLAVAIALANGPELLLADEPTSQLDPDSAAAVIELIQAANDSLGTTVVAVTHDAEVAAALGRTITIRDGRVGAAGHGGQEFIVVGKDGTLTLPPDLLVTLPPGSLATAARVPDGILLSKVDLK
;
A
#
# COMPACT_ATOMS: atom_id res chain seq x y z
N MET A 1 -9.50 -14.03 -10.79
CA MET A 1 -10.11 -13.02 -9.90
C MET A 1 -9.00 -12.06 -9.53
N THR A 2 -9.14 -10.76 -9.70
CA THR A 2 -8.17 -9.74 -9.32
C THR A 2 -8.14 -9.56 -7.80
N ALA A 3 -6.97 -9.30 -7.21
CA ALA A 3 -6.88 -8.98 -5.78
C ALA A 3 -7.40 -7.57 -5.49
N VAL A 4 -7.04 -6.60 -6.34
CA VAL A 4 -7.48 -5.21 -6.24
C VAL A 4 -7.92 -4.71 -7.61
N ARG A 5 -9.05 -3.99 -7.67
CA ARG A 5 -9.52 -3.27 -8.83
C ARG A 5 -10.12 -1.93 -8.44
N CYS A 6 -9.56 -0.86 -8.98
CA CYS A 6 -10.10 0.48 -8.88
C CYS A 6 -10.51 0.95 -10.27
N GLU A 7 -11.69 1.56 -10.41
CA GLU A 7 -12.19 2.11 -11.66
C GLU A 7 -12.68 3.55 -11.44
N GLY A 8 -11.99 4.49 -12.05
CA GLY A 8 -12.30 5.91 -11.97
C GLY A 8 -12.37 6.43 -10.53
N LEU A 9 -11.53 5.90 -9.62
CA LEU A 9 -11.60 6.21 -8.20
C LEU A 9 -11.26 7.67 -7.93
N VAL A 10 -12.23 8.41 -7.38
CA VAL A 10 -12.09 9.81 -6.95
C VAL A 10 -12.31 9.92 -5.46
N HIS A 11 -11.47 10.71 -4.79
CA HIS A 11 -11.68 11.09 -3.40
C HIS A 11 -11.38 12.56 -3.18
N VAL A 12 -12.34 13.26 -2.60
CA VAL A 12 -12.26 14.67 -2.26
C VAL A 12 -12.41 14.84 -0.76
N TYR A 13 -11.43 15.49 -0.13
CA TYR A 13 -11.49 15.93 1.26
C TYR A 13 -12.03 17.34 1.34
N GLY A 14 -12.63 17.69 2.47
CA GLY A 14 -13.04 19.05 2.78
C GLY A 14 -14.56 19.25 2.84
N THR A 15 -14.96 20.51 2.99
CA THR A 15 -16.35 20.98 3.00
C THR A 15 -16.61 21.83 1.77
N PRO A 16 -17.86 22.02 1.35
CA PRO A 16 -18.19 22.88 0.21
C PRO A 16 -17.47 24.22 0.27
N GLY A 17 -16.74 24.55 -0.79
CA GLY A 17 -15.92 25.77 -0.90
C GLY A 17 -14.46 25.64 -0.44
N ASN A 18 -14.07 24.52 0.21
CA ASN A 18 -12.68 24.23 0.57
C ASN A 18 -12.37 22.75 0.29
N GLU A 19 -12.46 22.35 -0.95
CA GLU A 19 -12.34 20.97 -1.40
C GLU A 19 -10.95 20.70 -1.96
N VAL A 20 -10.35 19.57 -1.55
CA VAL A 20 -9.07 19.08 -2.06
C VAL A 20 -9.25 17.69 -2.63
N ALA A 21 -9.10 17.56 -3.94
CA ALA A 21 -9.15 16.28 -4.61
C ALA A 21 -7.82 15.52 -4.40
N ALA A 22 -7.84 14.52 -3.53
CA ALA A 22 -6.69 13.68 -3.24
C ALA A 22 -6.50 12.55 -4.26
N LEU A 23 -7.60 12.02 -4.83
CA LEU A 23 -7.56 11.05 -5.93
C LEU A 23 -8.46 11.56 -7.07
N ARG A 24 -7.98 11.44 -8.30
CA ARG A 24 -8.57 12.07 -9.49
C ARG A 24 -8.78 11.08 -10.63
N GLY A 25 -9.53 10.01 -10.37
CA GLY A 25 -9.83 8.99 -11.37
C GLY A 25 -8.74 7.91 -11.46
N ILE A 26 -8.40 7.28 -10.34
CA ILE A 26 -7.44 6.16 -10.31
C ILE A 26 -8.09 4.94 -10.96
N ASP A 27 -7.44 4.44 -12.01
CA ASP A 27 -7.65 3.11 -12.59
C ASP A 27 -6.44 2.24 -12.22
N LEU A 28 -6.71 1.12 -11.51
CA LEU A 28 -5.66 0.25 -10.99
C LEU A 28 -6.15 -1.19 -10.93
N THR A 29 -5.30 -2.11 -11.38
CA THR A 29 -5.53 -3.55 -11.22
C THR A 29 -4.28 -4.20 -10.64
N ILE A 30 -4.47 -5.03 -9.60
CA ILE A 30 -3.41 -5.83 -8.96
C ILE A 30 -3.90 -7.27 -8.92
N GLU A 31 -3.06 -8.18 -9.39
CA GLU A 31 -3.37 -9.60 -9.41
C GLU A 31 -3.07 -10.28 -8.05
N PRO A 32 -3.71 -11.42 -7.74
CA PRO A 32 -3.41 -12.15 -6.51
C PRO A 32 -1.93 -12.56 -6.42
N GLY A 33 -1.33 -12.34 -5.26
CA GLY A 33 0.07 -12.64 -5.00
C GLY A 33 1.06 -11.63 -5.57
N GLU A 34 0.63 -10.58 -6.26
CA GLU A 34 1.55 -9.50 -6.66
C GLU A 34 2.03 -8.70 -5.45
N MET A 35 3.28 -8.24 -5.52
CA MET A 35 3.82 -7.22 -4.62
C MET A 35 4.03 -5.92 -5.41
N VAL A 36 3.42 -4.85 -4.91
CA VAL A 36 3.38 -3.56 -5.60
C VAL A 36 3.88 -2.45 -4.68
N ALA A 37 4.85 -1.67 -5.17
CA ALA A 37 5.28 -0.43 -4.54
C ALA A 37 4.51 0.76 -5.12
N LEU A 38 3.88 1.56 -4.27
CA LEU A 38 3.29 2.84 -4.63
C LEU A 38 4.31 3.96 -4.39
N LEU A 39 4.78 4.57 -5.45
CA LEU A 39 5.75 5.67 -5.44
C LEU A 39 5.05 7.01 -5.69
N GLY A 40 5.75 8.10 -5.37
CA GLY A 40 5.30 9.46 -5.67
C GLY A 40 5.57 10.45 -4.54
N PRO A 41 5.46 11.76 -4.80
CA PRO A 41 5.75 12.79 -3.81
C PRO A 41 4.77 12.75 -2.63
N SER A 42 5.14 13.43 -1.53
CA SER A 42 4.23 13.64 -0.40
C SER A 42 2.97 14.37 -0.86
N GLY A 43 1.80 13.97 -0.35
CA GLY A 43 0.52 14.54 -0.76
C GLY A 43 -0.06 14.03 -2.09
N ALA A 44 0.63 13.14 -2.81
CA ALA A 44 0.15 12.59 -4.09
C ALA A 44 -1.10 11.70 -4.00
N GLY A 45 -1.57 11.35 -2.80
CA GLY A 45 -2.76 10.51 -2.59
C GLY A 45 -2.48 9.04 -2.26
N LYS A 46 -1.22 8.63 -2.10
CA LYS A 46 -0.82 7.23 -1.83
C LYS A 46 -1.50 6.63 -0.60
N THR A 47 -1.38 7.28 0.56
CA THR A 47 -2.04 6.86 1.81
C THR A 47 -3.56 6.87 1.67
N THR A 48 -4.13 7.84 0.95
CA THR A 48 -5.57 7.89 0.66
C THR A 48 -6.00 6.67 -0.14
N LEU A 49 -5.23 6.26 -1.15
CA LEU A 49 -5.50 5.03 -1.89
C LEU A 49 -5.44 3.81 -0.98
N LEU A 50 -4.41 3.66 -0.14
CA LEU A 50 -4.35 2.55 0.84
C LEU A 50 -5.58 2.50 1.73
N TRP A 51 -6.08 3.65 2.21
CA TRP A 51 -7.27 3.69 3.05
C TRP A 51 -8.55 3.28 2.32
N HIS A 52 -8.64 3.56 1.02
CA HIS A 52 -9.72 3.03 0.18
C HIS A 52 -9.64 1.51 0.06
N LEU A 53 -8.45 0.96 -0.22
CA LEU A 53 -8.23 -0.49 -0.30
C LEU A 53 -8.49 -1.19 1.02
N ALA A 54 -8.22 -0.53 2.16
CA ALA A 54 -8.56 -1.02 3.49
C ALA A 54 -10.06 -0.90 3.82
N GLY A 55 -10.88 -0.27 2.98
CA GLY A 55 -12.28 0.02 3.29
C GLY A 55 -12.46 0.95 4.48
N LEU A 56 -11.51 1.85 4.72
CA LEU A 56 -11.56 2.90 5.75
C LEU A 56 -12.23 4.17 5.22
N LEU A 57 -12.09 4.44 3.91
CA LEU A 57 -12.72 5.56 3.22
C LEU A 57 -13.74 5.05 2.20
N LYS A 58 -14.79 5.84 1.99
CA LYS A 58 -15.73 5.64 0.88
C LYS A 58 -15.32 6.55 -0.29
N PRO A 59 -15.33 6.04 -1.54
CA PRO A 59 -15.11 6.87 -2.71
C PRO A 59 -16.11 8.02 -2.81
N THR A 60 -15.66 9.18 -3.31
CA THR A 60 -16.55 10.27 -3.74
C THR A 60 -17.18 9.90 -5.09
N ALA A 61 -16.39 9.25 -5.98
CA ALA A 61 -16.88 8.67 -7.24
C ALA A 61 -15.99 7.47 -7.63
N GLY A 62 -16.45 6.68 -8.59
CA GLY A 62 -15.78 5.46 -9.02
C GLY A 62 -16.01 4.27 -8.08
N THR A 63 -15.23 3.20 -8.27
CA THR A 63 -15.40 1.95 -7.53
C THR A 63 -14.07 1.43 -7.02
N VAL A 64 -14.13 0.73 -5.86
CA VAL A 64 -13.04 -0.05 -5.29
C VAL A 64 -13.53 -1.46 -5.03
N GLU A 65 -12.82 -2.43 -5.58
CA GLU A 65 -13.07 -3.85 -5.38
C GLU A 65 -11.80 -4.51 -4.85
N VAL A 66 -11.94 -5.32 -3.80
CA VAL A 66 -10.86 -6.09 -3.19
C VAL A 66 -11.37 -7.52 -2.97
N GLY A 67 -10.59 -8.52 -3.43
CA GLY A 67 -10.97 -9.92 -3.34
C GLY A 67 -12.33 -10.22 -3.97
N GLY A 68 -12.68 -9.55 -5.08
CA GLY A 68 -13.97 -9.68 -5.75
C GLY A 68 -15.14 -8.99 -5.06
N ARG A 69 -14.89 -8.15 -4.04
CA ARG A 69 -15.93 -7.43 -3.26
C ARG A 69 -15.90 -5.94 -3.52
N LYS A 70 -16.99 -5.38 -3.99
CA LYS A 70 -17.18 -3.91 -4.09
C LYS A 70 -17.33 -3.32 -2.69
N LEU A 71 -16.31 -2.59 -2.22
CA LEU A 71 -16.29 -2.06 -0.86
C LEU A 71 -17.29 -0.93 -0.63
N SER A 72 -17.60 -0.12 -1.65
CA SER A 72 -18.53 1.01 -1.58
C SER A 72 -19.96 0.61 -1.21
N GLY A 73 -20.36 -0.64 -1.51
CA GLY A 73 -21.68 -1.18 -1.19
C GLY A 73 -21.80 -1.83 0.19
N LEU A 74 -20.68 -1.98 0.93
CA LEU A 74 -20.67 -2.70 2.19
C LEU A 74 -21.07 -1.78 3.36
N GLY A 75 -21.93 -2.29 4.24
CA GLY A 75 -22.22 -1.64 5.53
C GLY A 75 -21.10 -1.82 6.55
N ALA A 76 -21.10 -1.02 7.62
CA ALA A 76 -20.03 -0.95 8.63
C ALA A 76 -19.64 -2.33 9.21
N GLY A 77 -20.61 -3.19 9.51
CA GLY A 77 -20.33 -4.54 10.05
C GLY A 77 -19.67 -5.47 9.02
N ALA A 78 -20.00 -5.34 7.73
CA ALA A 78 -19.37 -6.11 6.66
C ALA A 78 -17.93 -5.62 6.41
N LEU A 79 -17.71 -4.30 6.38
CA LEU A 79 -16.37 -3.69 6.31
C LEU A 79 -15.49 -4.09 7.51
N GLY A 80 -16.07 -4.15 8.72
CA GLY A 80 -15.33 -4.64 9.90
C GLY A 80 -14.87 -6.08 9.75
N ARG A 81 -15.73 -6.97 9.24
CA ARG A 81 -15.37 -8.38 8.97
C ARG A 81 -14.34 -8.51 7.83
N PHE A 82 -14.47 -7.71 6.79
CA PHE A 82 -13.52 -7.63 5.68
C PHE A 82 -12.13 -7.25 6.20
N ARG A 83 -11.99 -6.13 6.92
CA ARG A 83 -10.70 -5.72 7.51
C ARG A 83 -10.10 -6.77 8.43
N LEU A 84 -10.94 -7.41 9.25
CA LEU A 84 -10.45 -8.43 10.19
C LEU A 84 -9.86 -9.66 9.50
N ARG A 85 -10.42 -10.07 8.37
CA ARG A 85 -10.12 -11.37 7.76
C ARG A 85 -9.25 -11.29 6.52
N GLU A 86 -9.43 -10.24 5.74
CA GLU A 86 -8.91 -10.15 4.38
C GLU A 86 -7.80 -9.10 4.25
N VAL A 87 -7.70 -8.13 5.20
CA VAL A 87 -6.73 -7.05 5.13
C VAL A 87 -5.81 -7.04 6.36
N GLY A 88 -4.50 -7.00 6.10
CA GLY A 88 -3.49 -6.58 7.06
C GLY A 88 -3.14 -5.12 6.79
N LEU A 89 -3.10 -4.28 7.81
CA LEU A 89 -2.74 -2.87 7.66
C LEU A 89 -1.55 -2.53 8.54
N LEU A 90 -0.47 -2.07 7.92
CA LEU A 90 0.73 -1.56 8.56
C LEU A 90 0.81 -0.06 8.32
N LEU A 91 0.74 0.71 9.40
CA LEU A 91 0.78 2.18 9.37
C LEU A 91 2.23 2.68 9.48
N GLN A 92 2.52 3.84 8.93
CA GLN A 92 3.85 4.47 8.88
C GLN A 92 4.55 4.52 10.26
N ASN A 93 3.82 4.79 11.33
CA ASN A 93 4.35 4.75 12.68
C ASN A 93 3.92 3.44 13.36
N PRO A 94 4.86 2.53 13.72
CA PRO A 94 4.54 1.26 14.35
C PRO A 94 3.73 1.42 15.65
N ALA A 95 3.95 2.49 16.41
CA ALA A 95 3.20 2.75 17.64
C ALA A 95 1.68 2.86 17.40
N ARG A 96 1.23 3.19 16.19
CA ARG A 96 -0.20 3.20 15.83
C ARG A 96 -0.79 1.82 15.63
N ASN A 97 0.04 0.82 15.41
CA ASN A 97 -0.38 -0.59 15.30
C ASN A 97 -0.34 -1.31 16.64
N LEU A 98 0.25 -0.72 17.68
CA LEU A 98 0.56 -1.37 18.94
C LEU A 98 -0.27 -0.84 20.10
N LEU A 99 -0.56 -1.72 21.04
CA LEU A 99 -0.99 -1.39 22.38
C LEU A 99 0.25 -1.36 23.27
N PRO A 100 0.82 -0.20 23.60
CA PRO A 100 2.18 -0.09 24.15
C PRO A 100 2.30 -0.70 25.54
N THR A 101 1.23 -0.71 26.32
CA THR A 101 1.17 -1.31 27.67
C THR A 101 0.97 -2.82 27.66
N GLN A 102 0.51 -3.39 26.54
CA GLN A 102 0.36 -4.82 26.37
C GLN A 102 1.69 -5.46 25.95
N THR A 103 1.89 -6.72 26.34
CA THR A 103 3.07 -7.48 25.87
C THR A 103 3.01 -7.73 24.37
N ALA A 104 4.14 -8.08 23.73
CA ALA A 104 4.17 -8.47 22.32
C ALA A 104 3.15 -9.60 22.02
N LEU A 105 3.12 -10.62 22.86
CA LEU A 105 2.12 -11.71 22.78
C LEU A 105 0.69 -11.17 22.98
N GLY A 106 0.49 -10.25 23.93
CA GLY A 106 -0.80 -9.63 24.21
C GLY A 106 -1.37 -8.89 23.01
N ASN A 107 -0.52 -8.13 22.31
CA ASN A 107 -0.88 -7.44 21.06
C ASN A 107 -1.40 -8.41 19.98
N LEU A 108 -0.67 -9.50 19.74
CA LEU A 108 -1.09 -10.52 18.76
C LEU A 108 -2.36 -11.28 19.21
N MET A 109 -2.53 -11.53 20.49
CA MET A 109 -3.76 -12.12 21.02
C MET A 109 -4.95 -11.18 20.84
N PHE A 110 -4.75 -9.86 21.01
CA PHE A 110 -5.77 -8.84 20.80
C PHE A 110 -6.19 -8.76 19.33
N ALA A 111 -5.23 -8.72 18.39
CA ALA A 111 -5.51 -8.70 16.96
C ALA A 111 -6.36 -9.90 16.50
N GLN A 112 -6.19 -11.04 17.14
CA GLN A 112 -6.95 -12.27 16.87
C GLN A 112 -8.26 -12.36 17.68
N ALA A 113 -8.52 -11.45 18.65
CA ALA A 113 -9.65 -11.55 19.58
C ALA A 113 -11.00 -11.77 18.89
N PRO A 114 -11.35 -11.03 17.80
CA PRO A 114 -12.65 -11.19 17.14
C PRO A 114 -12.78 -12.46 16.29
N THR A 115 -11.72 -13.24 16.11
CA THR A 115 -11.77 -14.48 15.32
C THR A 115 -12.42 -15.62 16.11
N ARG A 116 -13.02 -16.60 15.40
CA ARG A 116 -13.65 -17.78 16.03
C ARG A 116 -12.66 -18.85 16.53
N ARG A 117 -11.35 -18.61 16.43
CA ARG A 117 -10.32 -19.55 16.93
C ARG A 117 -10.36 -19.64 18.46
N THR A 118 -10.06 -20.84 19.01
CA THR A 118 -9.92 -21.02 20.45
C THR A 118 -8.73 -20.24 21.01
N ARG A 119 -8.73 -19.89 22.30
CA ARG A 119 -7.60 -19.20 22.96
C ARG A 119 -6.27 -19.94 22.77
N ARG A 120 -6.29 -21.27 22.81
CA ARG A 120 -5.11 -22.10 22.59
C ARG A 120 -4.58 -21.95 21.17
N MET A 121 -5.44 -21.97 20.16
CA MET A 121 -5.06 -21.78 18.75
C MET A 121 -4.51 -20.35 18.50
N LYS A 122 -5.17 -19.32 19.04
CA LYS A 122 -4.70 -17.93 18.95
C LYS A 122 -3.29 -17.80 19.55
N ARG A 123 -3.07 -18.36 20.74
CA ARG A 123 -1.76 -18.32 21.42
C ARG A 123 -0.68 -19.08 20.63
N LYS A 124 -0.97 -20.28 20.11
CA LYS A 124 -0.04 -21.04 19.29
C LYS A 124 0.39 -20.25 18.05
N ARG A 125 -0.60 -19.64 17.34
CA ARG A 125 -0.34 -18.81 16.17
C ARG A 125 0.46 -17.55 16.53
N ALA A 126 0.11 -16.87 17.62
CA ALA A 126 0.83 -15.68 18.06
C ALA A 126 2.29 -15.96 18.40
N LEU A 127 2.57 -17.07 19.09
CA LEU A 127 3.95 -17.47 19.39
C LEU A 127 4.74 -17.83 18.12
N ALA A 128 4.12 -18.53 17.17
CA ALA A 128 4.75 -18.84 15.90
C ALA A 128 5.04 -17.58 15.06
N LEU A 129 4.18 -16.56 15.13
CA LEU A 129 4.43 -15.28 14.46
C LEU A 129 5.57 -14.51 15.15
N LEU A 130 5.62 -14.49 16.49
CA LEU A 130 6.73 -13.87 17.22
C LEU A 130 8.08 -14.53 16.90
N ASP A 131 8.09 -15.84 16.79
CA ASP A 131 9.28 -16.59 16.37
C ASP A 131 9.73 -16.17 14.95
N ARG A 132 8.80 -16.13 14.00
CA ARG A 132 9.08 -15.72 12.61
C ARG A 132 9.64 -14.30 12.48
N VAL A 133 9.22 -13.38 13.34
CA VAL A 133 9.71 -11.98 13.33
C VAL A 133 10.89 -11.76 14.29
N GLY A 134 11.48 -12.82 14.83
CA GLY A 134 12.64 -12.77 15.72
C GLY A 134 12.33 -12.11 17.09
N LEU A 135 11.11 -12.29 17.61
CA LEU A 135 10.66 -11.72 18.88
C LEU A 135 10.19 -12.78 19.89
N ALA A 136 10.60 -14.05 19.73
CA ALA A 136 10.23 -15.13 20.63
C ALA A 136 10.59 -14.81 22.09
N ASP A 137 11.82 -14.35 22.33
CA ASP A 137 12.33 -14.00 23.67
C ASP A 137 11.68 -12.72 24.24
N ALA A 138 11.18 -11.85 23.37
CA ALA A 138 10.48 -10.62 23.72
C ALA A 138 8.97 -10.80 23.93
N ALA A 139 8.43 -12.03 23.82
CA ALA A 139 7.00 -12.31 23.86
C ALA A 139 6.26 -11.72 25.09
N ARG A 140 6.94 -11.63 26.24
CA ARG A 140 6.40 -11.11 27.49
C ARG A 140 6.76 -9.64 27.75
N ARG A 141 7.61 -9.03 26.94
CA ARG A 141 7.97 -7.61 27.08
C ARG A 141 6.81 -6.72 26.61
N PRO A 142 6.51 -5.62 27.33
CA PRO A 142 5.57 -4.60 26.84
C PRO A 142 6.03 -4.05 25.50
N ALA A 143 5.09 -3.86 24.57
CA ALA A 143 5.42 -3.38 23.21
C ALA A 143 6.08 -2.00 23.22
N GLY A 144 5.72 -1.12 24.15
CA GLY A 144 6.34 0.19 24.30
C GLY A 144 7.81 0.15 24.79
N MET A 145 8.31 -1.01 25.27
CA MET A 145 9.68 -1.21 25.71
C MET A 145 10.57 -1.90 24.64
N LEU A 146 10.01 -2.18 23.48
CA LEU A 146 10.73 -2.72 22.33
C LEU A 146 11.48 -1.59 21.60
N SER A 147 12.60 -1.91 20.95
CA SER A 147 13.29 -0.98 20.04
C SER A 147 12.39 -0.64 18.83
N GLY A 148 12.72 0.43 18.08
CA GLY A 148 11.96 0.82 16.90
C GLY A 148 11.83 -0.31 15.87
N GLY A 149 12.92 -1.00 15.57
CA GLY A 149 12.91 -2.15 14.66
C GLY A 149 12.10 -3.35 15.22
N GLU A 150 12.21 -3.63 16.54
CA GLU A 150 11.38 -4.66 17.19
C GLU A 150 9.89 -4.30 17.14
N GLN A 151 9.53 -3.02 17.35
CA GLN A 151 8.14 -2.54 17.24
C GLN A 151 7.62 -2.69 15.82
N GLN A 152 8.43 -2.38 14.82
CA GLN A 152 8.05 -2.53 13.41
C GLN A 152 7.84 -4.00 13.05
N ARG A 153 8.75 -4.90 13.43
CA ARG A 153 8.56 -6.34 13.23
C ARG A 153 7.32 -6.88 13.93
N LEU A 154 7.02 -6.39 15.15
CA LEU A 154 5.78 -6.73 15.85
C LEU A 154 4.55 -6.21 15.09
N ALA A 155 4.60 -4.99 14.54
CA ALA A 155 3.51 -4.42 13.74
C ALA A 155 3.23 -5.24 12.48
N VAL A 156 4.28 -5.73 11.79
CA VAL A 156 4.15 -6.67 10.66
C VAL A 156 3.48 -7.97 11.12
N ALA A 157 3.92 -8.55 12.24
CA ALA A 157 3.33 -9.77 12.78
C ALA A 157 1.83 -9.58 13.12
N ILE A 158 1.45 -8.40 13.64
CA ILE A 158 0.05 -8.04 13.93
C ILE A 158 -0.76 -7.93 12.64
N ALA A 159 -0.24 -7.26 11.62
CA ALA A 159 -0.90 -7.16 10.32
C ALA A 159 -1.16 -8.54 9.69
N LEU A 160 -0.23 -9.49 9.88
CA LEU A 160 -0.31 -10.87 9.38
C LEU A 160 -1.06 -11.84 10.32
N ALA A 161 -1.47 -11.40 11.52
CA ALA A 161 -1.99 -12.29 12.57
C ALA A 161 -3.21 -13.12 12.14
N ASN A 162 -4.06 -12.58 11.29
CA ASN A 162 -5.26 -13.25 10.80
C ASN A 162 -5.08 -13.98 9.47
N GLY A 163 -3.92 -13.88 8.83
CA GLY A 163 -3.62 -14.45 7.50
C GLY A 163 -4.39 -13.70 6.41
N PRO A 164 -4.13 -12.41 6.24
CA PRO A 164 -4.82 -11.59 5.25
C PRO A 164 -4.47 -12.00 3.83
N GLU A 165 -5.41 -11.82 2.91
CA GLU A 165 -5.19 -11.96 1.47
C GLU A 165 -4.50 -10.73 0.88
N LEU A 166 -4.66 -9.56 1.53
CA LEU A 166 -4.07 -8.28 1.13
C LEU A 166 -3.35 -7.63 2.32
N LEU A 167 -2.05 -7.38 2.18
CA LEU A 167 -1.25 -6.57 3.10
C LEU A 167 -1.07 -5.17 2.51
N LEU A 168 -1.51 -4.17 3.25
CA LEU A 168 -1.35 -2.76 2.96
C LEU A 168 -0.31 -2.17 3.91
N ALA A 169 0.78 -1.63 3.40
CA ALA A 169 1.87 -1.09 4.21
C ALA A 169 2.14 0.37 3.82
N ASP A 170 2.06 1.27 4.78
CA ASP A 170 2.38 2.69 4.60
C ASP A 170 3.77 2.97 5.18
N GLU A 171 4.76 3.15 4.30
CA GLU A 171 6.16 3.41 4.63
C GLU A 171 6.75 2.36 5.63
N PRO A 172 6.74 1.05 5.30
CA PRO A 172 7.03 -0.03 6.24
C PRO A 172 8.45 -0.01 6.83
N THR A 173 9.38 0.68 6.19
CA THR A 173 10.79 0.73 6.57
C THR A 173 11.25 2.13 7.00
N SER A 174 10.35 3.12 6.98
CA SER A 174 10.70 4.49 7.35
C SER A 174 11.20 4.55 8.79
N GLN A 175 12.27 5.32 9.04
CA GLN A 175 12.89 5.51 10.35
C GLN A 175 13.61 4.26 10.93
N LEU A 176 13.86 3.24 10.12
CA LEU A 176 14.66 2.08 10.50
C LEU A 176 16.11 2.23 10.01
N ASP A 177 17.03 1.59 10.73
CA ASP A 177 18.36 1.33 10.21
C ASP A 177 18.31 0.31 9.06
N PRO A 178 19.36 0.24 8.20
CA PRO A 178 19.34 -0.64 7.02
C PRO A 178 19.06 -2.11 7.32
N ASP A 179 19.65 -2.66 8.41
CA ASP A 179 19.48 -4.06 8.77
C ASP A 179 18.04 -4.36 9.22
N SER A 180 17.46 -3.46 10.02
CA SER A 180 16.06 -3.55 10.45
C SER A 180 15.10 -3.39 9.27
N ALA A 181 15.41 -2.51 8.31
CA ALA A 181 14.63 -2.32 7.09
C ALA A 181 14.63 -3.58 6.22
N ALA A 182 15.82 -4.16 5.97
CA ALA A 182 15.97 -5.41 5.23
C ALA A 182 15.15 -6.55 5.88
N ALA A 183 15.26 -6.72 7.22
CA ALA A 183 14.50 -7.74 7.93
C ALA A 183 12.97 -7.56 7.81
N VAL A 184 12.47 -6.32 7.77
CA VAL A 184 11.03 -6.06 7.57
C VAL A 184 10.60 -6.44 6.15
N ILE A 185 11.40 -6.13 5.14
CA ILE A 185 11.11 -6.50 3.74
C ILE A 185 11.13 -8.02 3.58
N GLU A 186 12.12 -8.72 4.13
CA GLU A 186 12.17 -10.18 4.12
C GLU A 186 10.92 -10.81 4.75
N LEU A 187 10.42 -10.26 5.85
CA LEU A 187 9.18 -10.73 6.48
C LEU A 187 7.96 -10.54 5.59
N ILE A 188 7.88 -9.43 4.86
CA ILE A 188 6.79 -9.14 3.91
C ILE A 188 6.87 -10.10 2.72
N GLN A 189 8.07 -10.31 2.16
CA GLN A 189 8.31 -11.27 1.07
C GLN A 189 7.98 -12.71 1.51
N ALA A 190 8.43 -13.12 2.68
CA ALA A 190 8.11 -14.44 3.24
C ALA A 190 6.60 -14.65 3.46
N ALA A 191 5.85 -13.60 3.77
CA ALA A 191 4.39 -13.67 3.85
C ALA A 191 3.74 -13.83 2.46
N ASN A 192 4.25 -13.14 1.44
CA ASN A 192 3.84 -13.31 0.06
C ASN A 192 4.11 -14.73 -0.42
N ASP A 193 5.34 -15.22 -0.30
CA ASP A 193 5.77 -16.55 -0.77
C ASP A 193 5.03 -17.70 -0.08
N SER A 194 4.86 -17.60 1.26
CA SER A 194 4.31 -18.72 2.05
C SER A 194 2.78 -18.73 2.12
N LEU A 195 2.12 -17.59 1.97
CA LEU A 195 0.67 -17.43 2.14
C LEU A 195 -0.03 -16.94 0.87
N GLY A 196 0.71 -16.56 -0.17
CA GLY A 196 0.16 -15.92 -1.38
C GLY A 196 -0.45 -14.54 -1.10
N THR A 197 -0.05 -13.88 -0.01
CA THR A 197 -0.58 -12.57 0.38
C THR A 197 -0.19 -11.53 -0.67
N THR A 198 -1.16 -10.87 -1.27
CA THR A 198 -0.92 -9.70 -2.14
C THR A 198 -0.42 -8.54 -1.29
N VAL A 199 0.59 -7.80 -1.76
CA VAL A 199 1.20 -6.71 -1.00
C VAL A 199 1.08 -5.40 -1.77
N VAL A 200 0.62 -4.34 -1.10
CA VAL A 200 0.67 -2.97 -1.61
C VAL A 200 1.38 -2.10 -0.58
N ALA A 201 2.58 -1.67 -0.89
CA ALA A 201 3.37 -0.84 0.02
C ALA A 201 3.62 0.55 -0.57
N VAL A 202 3.34 1.59 0.21
CA VAL A 202 3.80 2.94 -0.08
C VAL A 202 5.25 3.05 0.38
N THR A 203 6.12 3.53 -0.48
CA THR A 203 7.51 3.83 -0.11
C THR A 203 8.06 4.96 -0.97
N HIS A 204 9.09 5.61 -0.50
CA HIS A 204 9.95 6.52 -1.27
C HIS A 204 11.36 5.95 -1.46
N ASP A 205 11.62 4.77 -0.90
CA ASP A 205 12.89 4.06 -0.98
C ASP A 205 12.92 3.19 -2.25
N ALA A 206 13.92 3.44 -3.11
CA ALA A 206 14.08 2.73 -4.38
C ALA A 206 14.47 1.25 -4.18
N GLU A 207 15.22 0.91 -3.12
CA GLU A 207 15.61 -0.47 -2.83
C GLU A 207 14.41 -1.28 -2.38
N VAL A 208 13.56 -0.71 -1.52
CA VAL A 208 12.29 -1.31 -1.10
C VAL A 208 11.36 -1.50 -2.30
N ALA A 209 11.26 -0.49 -3.17
CA ALA A 209 10.45 -0.57 -4.37
C ALA A 209 10.94 -1.67 -5.33
N ALA A 210 12.26 -1.79 -5.52
CA ALA A 210 12.85 -2.85 -6.34
C ALA A 210 12.60 -4.24 -5.74
N ALA A 211 12.68 -4.38 -4.42
CA ALA A 211 12.43 -5.64 -3.73
C ALA A 211 10.97 -6.13 -3.85
N LEU A 212 10.02 -5.24 -4.10
CA LEU A 212 8.60 -5.57 -4.34
C LEU A 212 8.28 -5.89 -5.81
N GLY A 213 9.20 -5.60 -6.72
CA GLY A 213 9.16 -6.03 -8.13
C GLY A 213 8.31 -5.17 -9.06
N ARG A 214 7.06 -4.82 -8.72
CA ARG A 214 6.22 -3.91 -9.51
C ARG A 214 6.09 -2.56 -8.84
N THR A 215 6.26 -1.50 -9.61
CA THR A 215 6.09 -0.13 -9.13
C THR A 215 4.93 0.58 -9.81
N ILE A 216 4.23 1.43 -9.09
CA ILE A 216 3.19 2.31 -9.61
C ILE A 216 3.43 3.71 -9.03
N THR A 217 3.63 4.68 -9.90
CA THR A 217 3.85 6.07 -9.48
C THR A 217 2.54 6.82 -9.47
N ILE A 218 2.23 7.45 -8.34
CA ILE A 218 1.08 8.33 -8.19
C ILE A 218 1.57 9.78 -8.12
N ARG A 219 0.98 10.65 -8.96
CA ARG A 219 1.22 12.09 -8.97
C ARG A 219 -0.10 12.84 -9.10
N ASP A 220 -0.27 13.87 -8.31
CA ASP A 220 -1.47 14.73 -8.32
C ASP A 220 -2.79 13.94 -8.31
N GLY A 221 -2.82 12.83 -7.56
CA GLY A 221 -3.97 11.96 -7.44
C GLY A 221 -4.26 11.07 -8.67
N ARG A 222 -3.32 10.91 -9.60
CA ARG A 222 -3.44 10.06 -10.80
C ARG A 222 -2.31 9.02 -10.86
N VAL A 223 -2.55 7.91 -11.53
CA VAL A 223 -1.48 6.97 -11.90
C VAL A 223 -0.71 7.57 -13.07
N GLY A 224 0.58 7.83 -12.88
CA GLY A 224 1.44 8.45 -13.89
C GLY A 224 2.33 7.47 -14.62
N ALA A 225 2.91 6.51 -13.90
CA ALA A 225 3.81 5.51 -14.46
C ALA A 225 3.63 4.16 -13.75
N ALA A 226 3.99 3.09 -14.44
CA ALA A 226 4.08 1.75 -13.88
C ALA A 226 5.44 1.17 -14.24
N GLY A 227 6.08 0.42 -13.33
CA GLY A 227 7.36 -0.24 -13.58
C GLY A 227 7.27 -1.73 -13.30
N HIS A 228 8.03 -2.53 -14.05
CA HIS A 228 8.20 -3.95 -13.79
C HIS A 228 9.59 -4.39 -14.26
N GLY A 229 10.31 -5.12 -13.41
CA GLY A 229 11.62 -5.67 -13.77
C GLY A 229 12.67 -4.61 -14.13
N GLY A 230 12.62 -3.41 -13.54
CA GLY A 230 13.55 -2.31 -13.81
C GLY A 230 13.20 -1.45 -15.03
N GLN A 231 12.12 -1.75 -15.75
CA GLN A 231 11.59 -0.90 -16.82
C GLN A 231 10.46 -0.02 -16.31
N GLU A 232 10.49 1.27 -16.65
CA GLU A 232 9.42 2.22 -16.33
C GLU A 232 8.56 2.47 -17.56
N PHE A 233 7.24 2.41 -17.39
CA PHE A 233 6.23 2.61 -18.43
C PHE A 233 5.36 3.81 -18.07
N ILE A 234 5.07 4.67 -19.03
CA ILE A 234 4.10 5.74 -18.89
C ILE A 234 2.69 5.15 -19.03
N VAL A 235 1.82 5.47 -18.08
CA VAL A 235 0.42 5.05 -18.15
C VAL A 235 -0.40 6.13 -18.85
N VAL A 236 -1.09 5.74 -19.92
CA VAL A 236 -2.07 6.59 -20.59
C VAL A 236 -3.40 6.48 -19.86
N GLY A 237 -3.89 7.57 -19.29
CA GLY A 237 -5.20 7.62 -18.64
C GLY A 237 -6.35 7.37 -19.62
N LYS A 238 -7.51 6.92 -19.12
CA LYS A 238 -8.72 6.72 -19.95
C LYS A 238 -9.20 8.01 -20.63
N ASP A 239 -8.87 9.17 -20.06
CA ASP A 239 -9.12 10.49 -20.61
C ASP A 239 -8.07 10.90 -21.65
N GLY A 240 -7.12 10.04 -22.00
CA GLY A 240 -6.03 10.31 -22.93
C GLY A 240 -4.88 11.12 -22.34
N THR A 241 -4.92 11.45 -21.05
CA THR A 241 -3.80 12.14 -20.38
C THR A 241 -2.65 11.17 -20.12
N LEU A 242 -1.42 11.69 -20.16
CA LEU A 242 -0.23 10.98 -19.75
C LEU A 242 0.62 11.89 -18.86
N THR A 243 1.29 11.29 -17.89
CA THR A 243 2.21 12.01 -17.00
C THR A 243 3.64 11.65 -17.40
N LEU A 244 4.39 12.65 -17.87
CA LEU A 244 5.78 12.44 -18.25
C LEU A 244 6.67 12.25 -17.02
N PRO A 245 7.66 11.34 -17.08
CA PRO A 245 8.70 11.18 -16.06
C PRO A 245 9.52 12.46 -15.87
N PRO A 246 10.16 12.67 -14.70
CA PRO A 246 10.90 13.90 -14.40
C PRO A 246 12.05 14.19 -15.37
N ASP A 247 12.73 13.17 -15.86
CA ASP A 247 13.82 13.28 -16.85
C ASP A 247 13.31 13.83 -18.20
N LEU A 248 12.12 13.43 -18.63
CA LEU A 248 11.51 13.97 -19.84
C LEU A 248 10.93 15.37 -19.64
N LEU A 249 10.57 15.77 -18.40
CA LEU A 249 10.15 17.12 -18.08
C LEU A 249 11.27 18.16 -18.20
N VAL A 250 12.53 17.76 -18.25
CA VAL A 250 13.66 18.64 -18.59
C VAL A 250 13.55 19.10 -20.03
N THR A 251 13.15 18.21 -20.95
CA THR A 251 12.97 18.50 -22.37
C THR A 251 11.64 19.14 -22.69
N LEU A 252 10.57 18.71 -21.99
CA LEU A 252 9.20 19.21 -22.10
C LEU A 252 8.73 19.74 -20.75
N PRO A 253 9.16 20.96 -20.30
CA PRO A 253 8.75 21.51 -19.02
C PRO A 253 7.23 21.71 -18.93
N PRO A 254 6.65 21.65 -17.71
CA PRO A 254 5.23 21.95 -17.51
C PRO A 254 4.85 23.30 -18.10
N GLY A 255 3.73 23.35 -18.84
CA GLY A 255 3.28 24.56 -19.54
C GLY A 255 3.87 24.72 -20.94
N SER A 256 4.79 23.87 -21.39
CA SER A 256 5.28 23.88 -22.78
C SER A 256 4.17 23.48 -23.75
N LEU A 257 4.20 24.06 -24.94
CA LEU A 257 3.43 23.57 -26.10
C LEU A 257 4.23 22.44 -26.78
N ALA A 258 3.54 21.38 -27.15
CA ALA A 258 4.13 20.28 -27.88
C ALA A 258 3.23 19.84 -29.04
N THR A 259 3.85 19.41 -30.12
CA THR A 259 3.15 18.66 -31.18
C THR A 259 3.26 17.17 -30.93
N ALA A 260 2.23 16.44 -31.32
CA ALA A 260 2.20 14.99 -31.31
C ALA A 260 2.12 14.47 -32.75
N ALA A 261 3.07 13.64 -33.17
CA ALA A 261 3.08 13.02 -34.48
C ALA A 261 3.10 11.48 -34.34
N ARG A 262 2.33 10.80 -35.21
CA ARG A 262 2.39 9.34 -35.29
C ARG A 262 3.68 8.92 -35.99
N VAL A 263 4.43 8.01 -35.40
CA VAL A 263 5.62 7.37 -35.98
C VAL A 263 5.39 5.85 -36.07
N PRO A 264 6.16 5.10 -36.85
CA PRO A 264 5.93 3.65 -37.01
C PRO A 264 5.81 2.88 -35.70
N ASP A 265 6.62 3.24 -34.70
CA ASP A 265 6.73 2.54 -33.42
C ASP A 265 6.02 3.26 -32.26
N GLY A 266 5.18 4.30 -32.53
CA GLY A 266 4.48 5.00 -31.44
C GLY A 266 4.07 6.44 -31.77
N ILE A 267 4.21 7.32 -30.76
CA ILE A 267 3.89 8.75 -30.85
C ILE A 267 5.14 9.53 -30.43
N LEU A 268 5.57 10.46 -31.29
CA LEU A 268 6.64 11.42 -31.01
C LEU A 268 6.02 12.72 -30.48
N LEU A 269 6.50 13.16 -29.31
CA LEU A 269 6.18 14.48 -28.76
C LEU A 269 7.36 15.41 -28.98
N SER A 270 7.13 16.56 -29.60
CA SER A 270 8.16 17.56 -29.86
C SER A 270 7.76 18.91 -29.30
N LYS A 271 8.67 19.55 -28.53
CA LYS A 271 8.44 20.91 -28.01
C LYS A 271 8.28 21.90 -29.17
N VAL A 272 7.33 22.81 -29.02
CA VAL A 272 7.11 23.92 -29.93
C VAL A 272 7.55 25.20 -29.25
N ASP A 273 8.52 25.89 -29.84
CA ASP A 273 8.88 27.25 -29.45
C ASP A 273 8.08 28.20 -30.35
N LEU A 274 7.00 28.78 -29.82
CA LEU A 274 6.31 29.88 -30.49
C LEU A 274 7.24 31.11 -30.48
N LYS A 275 7.74 31.51 -31.65
CA LYS A 275 8.49 32.72 -31.84
C LYS A 275 7.58 33.95 -31.72
#